data_6c339f8f6aca19a41968e17052b953cf
#
_entry.id   6c339f8f6aca19a41968e17052b953cf
#
_cell.length_a   1.000
_cell.length_b   1.000
_cell.length_c   1.000
_cell.angle_alpha   90.00
_cell.angle_beta   90.00
_cell.angle_gamma   90.00
#
_symmetry.space_group_name_H-M   'P 1'
#
loop_
_entity.id
_entity.type
_entity.pdbx_description
1 polymer ?
#
loop_
_entity_poly.entity_id
_entity_poly.type
_entity_poly.pdbx_seq_one_letter_code
_entity_poly.pdbx_strand_id
1 'polypeptide(L)'
;LDEAINTAGELKFSLPLQKRLDSNIYYVLIPEFHGNDFLMFKIISEDVQKDRVEYSAVESAYDELKSYEYIKDIRPHQMNAAQMLQQVLKNTRWSLGYVEDTGIQSTTFYYVTILEAIQKIVDLFKVELTFTIQLDPVTQKITGRRVNLYQQQGRRTGKRFEYGSNLLTVTREEDSQNLVTALVGRGKGVQVSGQDTE
;
A
#
# COMPACT_ATOMS: atom_id res chain seq x y z
N LEU A 1 -3.28 4.71 14.91
CA LEU A 1 -2.87 4.18 13.61
C LEU A 1 -3.74 2.98 13.27
N ASP A 2 -4.34 3.00 12.11
CA ASP A 2 -5.12 1.91 11.55
C ASP A 2 -4.44 1.47 10.25
N GLU A 3 -4.03 0.22 10.19
CA GLU A 3 -3.28 -0.35 9.07
C GLU A 3 -3.91 -1.69 8.64
N ALA A 4 -4.03 -1.87 7.34
CA ALA A 4 -4.37 -3.15 6.74
C ALA A 4 -3.37 -3.49 5.64
N ILE A 5 -3.14 -4.78 5.43
CA ILE A 5 -2.15 -5.27 4.44
C ILE A 5 -2.49 -4.74 3.06
N ASN A 6 -1.48 -4.18 2.38
CA ASN A 6 -1.55 -3.67 1.00
C ASN A 6 -2.56 -2.53 0.77
N THR A 7 -2.97 -1.84 1.82
CA THR A 7 -3.84 -0.65 1.75
C THR A 7 -3.18 0.55 2.41
N ALA A 8 -3.67 1.75 2.10
CA ALA A 8 -3.17 2.97 2.73
C ALA A 8 -3.51 2.98 4.22
N GLY A 9 -2.51 3.17 5.06
CA GLY A 9 -2.69 3.36 6.49
C GLY A 9 -3.39 4.69 6.81
N GLU A 10 -4.19 4.71 7.87
CA GLU A 10 -4.82 5.92 8.42
C GLU A 10 -4.27 6.23 9.81
N LEU A 11 -3.92 7.49 10.02
CA LEU A 11 -3.46 8.00 11.30
C LEU A 11 -4.43 9.05 11.82
N LYS A 12 -4.97 8.81 13.04
CA LYS A 12 -5.74 9.81 13.79
C LYS A 12 -4.99 10.14 15.08
N PHE A 13 -4.82 11.41 15.35
CA PHE A 13 -4.18 11.88 16.57
C PHE A 13 -4.77 13.22 17.03
N SER A 14 -4.61 13.55 18.30
CA SER A 14 -5.05 14.84 18.85
C SER A 14 -3.92 15.53 19.58
N LEU A 15 -3.92 16.85 19.53
CA LEU A 15 -3.01 17.72 20.29
C LEU A 15 -3.81 18.72 21.12
N PRO A 16 -3.32 19.13 22.30
CA PRO A 16 -3.89 20.27 23.00
C PRO A 16 -3.91 21.50 22.10
N LEU A 17 -4.95 22.35 22.22
CA LEU A 17 -5.13 23.52 21.36
C LEU A 17 -3.89 24.45 21.33
N GLN A 18 -3.17 24.56 22.46
CA GLN A 18 -1.94 25.36 22.55
C GLN A 18 -0.77 24.78 21.73
N LYS A 19 -0.86 23.51 21.34
CA LYS A 19 0.13 22.80 20.49
C LYS A 19 -0.38 22.51 19.09
N ARG A 20 -1.40 23.28 18.66
CA ARG A 20 -1.90 23.20 17.28
C ARG A 20 -0.74 23.34 16.29
N LEU A 21 -0.73 22.51 15.26
CA LEU A 21 0.27 22.56 14.21
C LEU A 21 0.13 23.84 13.38
N ASP A 22 1.25 24.36 12.91
CA ASP A 22 1.24 25.48 11.97
C ASP A 22 0.60 25.05 10.64
N SER A 23 -0.05 25.98 9.96
CA SER A 23 -0.76 25.75 8.70
C SER A 23 0.12 25.27 7.54
N ASN A 24 1.44 25.35 7.68
CA ASN A 24 2.43 24.88 6.71
C ASN A 24 2.95 23.46 6.99
N ILE A 25 2.45 22.78 8.04
CA ILE A 25 2.79 21.39 8.34
C ILE A 25 1.77 20.47 7.66
N TYR A 26 2.24 19.76 6.63
CA TYR A 26 1.40 18.88 5.82
C TYR A 26 1.64 17.40 6.07
N TYR A 27 2.77 17.05 6.71
CA TYR A 27 3.17 15.66 6.90
C TYR A 27 3.56 15.38 8.34
N VAL A 28 3.26 14.16 8.77
CA VAL A 28 3.67 13.59 10.05
C VAL A 28 4.47 12.33 9.77
N LEU A 29 5.58 12.18 10.47
CA LEU A 29 6.43 11.00 10.43
C LEU A 29 6.28 10.23 11.73
N ILE A 30 6.06 8.93 11.61
CA ILE A 30 5.99 8.00 12.74
C ILE A 30 7.16 7.02 12.60
N PRO A 31 7.94 6.77 13.67
CA PRO A 31 8.95 5.72 13.62
C PRO A 31 8.32 4.37 13.28
N GLU A 32 8.94 3.63 12.38
CA GLU A 32 8.54 2.26 12.11
C GLU A 32 8.83 1.37 13.33
N PHE A 33 7.93 0.42 13.60
CA PHE A 33 8.00 -0.36 14.85
C PHE A 33 9.22 -1.30 14.92
N HIS A 34 9.75 -1.75 13.80
CA HIS A 34 10.82 -2.74 13.72
C HIS A 34 12.11 -2.26 13.05
N GLY A 35 12.22 -1.00 12.70
CA GLY A 35 13.35 -0.44 11.98
C GLY A 35 13.81 0.92 12.46
N ASN A 36 14.76 1.50 11.73
CA ASN A 36 15.21 2.89 11.93
C ASN A 36 14.57 3.85 10.93
N ASP A 37 13.66 3.36 10.11
CA ASP A 37 12.94 4.13 9.10
C ASP A 37 11.65 4.72 9.70
N PHE A 38 10.94 5.50 8.88
CA PHE A 38 9.72 6.18 9.28
C PHE A 38 8.59 5.87 8.29
N LEU A 39 7.37 5.88 8.79
CA LEU A 39 6.15 5.96 7.99
C LEU A 39 5.76 7.43 7.84
N MET A 40 5.36 7.86 6.64
CA MET A 40 5.00 9.24 6.38
C MET A 40 3.51 9.37 6.04
N PHE A 41 2.81 10.19 6.81
CA PHE A 41 1.39 10.48 6.65
C PHE A 41 1.17 11.93 6.22
N LYS A 42 0.28 12.13 5.26
CA LYS A 42 -0.19 13.44 4.83
C LYS A 42 -1.44 13.81 5.61
N ILE A 43 -1.44 14.95 6.28
CA ILE A 43 -2.60 15.48 6.98
C ILE A 43 -3.65 15.86 5.95
N ILE A 44 -4.86 15.31 6.09
CA ILE A 44 -5.99 15.53 5.19
C ILE A 44 -7.11 16.35 5.83
N SER A 45 -7.21 16.33 7.15
CA SER A 45 -8.21 17.13 7.87
C SER A 45 -7.76 17.53 9.26
N GLU A 46 -8.29 18.65 9.73
CA GLU A 46 -8.12 19.21 11.04
C GLU A 46 -9.51 19.57 11.60
N ASP A 47 -9.81 19.13 12.81
CA ASP A 47 -11.02 19.48 13.55
C ASP A 47 -10.66 20.17 14.88
N VAL A 48 -11.01 21.46 14.99
CA VAL A 48 -10.68 22.30 16.15
C VAL A 48 -11.80 22.23 17.17
N GLN A 49 -11.52 21.65 18.31
CA GLN A 49 -12.41 21.58 19.47
C GLN A 49 -12.04 22.62 20.53
N LYS A 50 -12.81 22.68 21.62
CA LYS A 50 -12.63 23.70 22.67
C LYS A 50 -11.25 23.64 23.35
N ASP A 51 -10.70 22.45 23.55
CA ASP A 51 -9.48 22.19 24.33
C ASP A 51 -8.38 21.47 23.53
N ARG A 52 -8.72 20.95 22.36
CA ARG A 52 -7.82 20.14 21.53
C ARG A 52 -8.11 20.31 20.04
N VAL A 53 -7.19 19.84 19.24
CA VAL A 53 -7.34 19.73 17.79
C VAL A 53 -7.15 18.29 17.40
N GLU A 54 -8.07 17.75 16.63
CA GLU A 54 -8.01 16.39 16.08
C GLU A 54 -7.56 16.44 14.61
N TYR A 55 -6.60 15.57 14.27
CA TYR A 55 -6.04 15.45 12.93
C TYR A 55 -6.32 14.09 12.36
N SER A 56 -6.68 14.05 11.08
CA SER A 56 -6.68 12.82 10.30
C SER A 56 -5.64 12.92 9.20
N ALA A 57 -4.89 11.86 9.03
CA ALA A 57 -3.84 11.77 8.02
C ALA A 57 -3.85 10.40 7.36
N VAL A 58 -3.43 10.33 6.10
CA VAL A 58 -3.33 9.10 5.30
C VAL A 58 -1.89 8.88 4.85
N GLU A 59 -1.52 7.65 4.65
CA GLU A 59 -0.18 7.31 4.19
C GLU A 59 0.13 7.97 2.85
N SER A 60 1.18 8.80 2.85
CA SER A 60 1.47 9.72 1.74
C SER A 60 1.93 9.05 0.46
N ALA A 61 2.50 7.84 0.55
CA ALA A 61 3.04 7.11 -0.59
C ALA A 61 1.95 6.79 -1.62
N TYR A 62 0.76 6.42 -1.16
CA TYR A 62 -0.36 6.07 -2.03
C TYR A 62 -0.84 7.26 -2.88
N ASP A 63 -0.95 8.45 -2.29
CA ASP A 63 -1.34 9.66 -3.01
C ASP A 63 -0.23 10.12 -3.96
N GLU A 64 1.02 10.09 -3.50
CA GLU A 64 2.17 10.49 -4.28
C GLU A 64 2.38 9.60 -5.51
N LEU A 65 2.41 8.27 -5.33
CA LEU A 65 2.64 7.32 -6.42
C LEU A 65 1.51 7.27 -7.45
N LYS A 66 0.34 7.74 -7.08
CA LYS A 66 -0.81 7.90 -7.98
C LYS A 66 -0.72 9.15 -8.84
N SER A 67 0.02 10.17 -8.41
CA SER A 67 0.14 11.47 -9.08
C SER A 67 1.29 11.58 -10.08
N TYR A 68 2.14 10.56 -10.21
CA TYR A 68 3.15 10.51 -11.27
C TYR A 68 2.55 10.26 -12.65
N GLU A 69 3.34 10.50 -13.70
CA GLU A 69 2.94 10.16 -15.07
C GLU A 69 2.59 8.67 -15.22
N TYR A 70 1.64 8.40 -16.10
CA TYR A 70 1.23 7.03 -16.43
C TYR A 70 2.36 6.26 -17.10
N ILE A 71 2.47 4.99 -16.75
CA ILE A 71 3.25 4.01 -17.51
C ILE A 71 2.49 3.72 -18.80
N LYS A 72 3.05 4.12 -19.94
CA LYS A 72 2.40 3.96 -21.24
C LYS A 72 2.37 2.51 -21.70
N ASP A 73 3.53 1.84 -21.74
CA ASP A 73 3.65 0.43 -22.09
C ASP A 73 4.99 -0.13 -21.60
N ILE A 74 4.96 -1.00 -20.62
CA ILE A 74 6.12 -1.77 -20.15
C ILE A 74 5.68 -3.24 -20.09
N ARG A 75 6.48 -4.14 -20.66
CA ARG A 75 6.17 -5.58 -20.76
C ARG A 75 7.29 -6.42 -20.12
N PRO A 76 7.39 -6.47 -18.79
CA PRO A 76 8.36 -7.31 -18.13
C PRO A 76 8.15 -8.78 -18.50
N HIS A 77 9.22 -9.45 -18.88
CA HIS A 77 9.20 -10.85 -19.25
C HIS A 77 10.22 -11.62 -18.42
N GLN A 78 9.78 -12.69 -17.74
CA GLN A 78 10.62 -13.52 -16.87
C GLN A 78 11.46 -12.72 -15.87
N MET A 79 10.82 -11.83 -15.14
CA MET A 79 11.45 -10.97 -14.13
C MET A 79 10.93 -11.30 -12.74
N ASN A 80 11.77 -11.11 -11.72
CA ASN A 80 11.33 -11.15 -10.33
C ASN A 80 10.71 -9.81 -9.90
N ALA A 81 10.12 -9.77 -8.70
CA ALA A 81 9.43 -8.57 -8.21
C ALA A 81 10.36 -7.35 -8.12
N ALA A 82 11.61 -7.53 -7.68
CA ALA A 82 12.59 -6.44 -7.57
C ALA A 82 12.90 -5.81 -8.94
N GLN A 83 13.11 -6.63 -9.96
CA GLN A 83 13.39 -6.16 -11.32
C GLN A 83 12.19 -5.42 -11.92
N MET A 84 10.97 -5.93 -11.72
CA MET A 84 9.76 -5.25 -12.17
C MET A 84 9.56 -3.92 -11.45
N LEU A 85 9.71 -3.92 -10.14
CA LEU A 85 9.57 -2.73 -9.32
C LEU A 85 10.60 -1.66 -9.69
N GLN A 86 11.84 -2.05 -9.96
CA GLN A 86 12.88 -1.13 -10.43
C GLN A 86 12.52 -0.45 -11.74
N GLN A 87 11.91 -1.16 -12.69
CA GLN A 87 11.43 -0.56 -13.95
C GLN A 87 10.28 0.42 -13.70
N VAL A 88 9.33 0.07 -12.83
CA VAL A 88 8.17 0.89 -12.49
C VAL A 88 8.59 2.19 -11.79
N LEU A 89 9.58 2.13 -10.89
CA LEU A 89 10.02 3.28 -10.10
C LEU A 89 11.02 4.21 -10.81
N LYS A 90 11.48 3.87 -12.01
CA LYS A 90 12.59 4.54 -12.70
C LYS A 90 12.50 6.07 -12.74
N ASN A 91 11.32 6.63 -12.92
CA ASN A 91 11.09 8.08 -13.06
C ASN A 91 10.41 8.69 -11.82
N THR A 92 10.55 8.05 -10.67
CA THR A 92 10.03 8.52 -9.40
C THR A 92 11.18 8.84 -8.44
N ARG A 93 10.87 9.50 -7.34
CA ARG A 93 11.81 9.69 -6.22
C ARG A 93 11.81 8.52 -5.24
N TRP A 94 11.07 7.46 -5.54
CA TRP A 94 11.03 6.22 -4.80
C TRP A 94 12.05 5.22 -5.35
N SER A 95 12.60 4.40 -4.50
CA SER A 95 13.57 3.39 -4.85
C SER A 95 13.27 2.08 -4.15
N LEU A 96 13.92 1.01 -4.59
CA LEU A 96 13.84 -0.27 -3.94
C LEU A 96 14.34 -0.16 -2.49
N GLY A 97 13.53 -0.65 -1.56
CA GLY A 97 13.93 -0.96 -0.20
C GLY A 97 14.28 -2.43 -0.06
N TYR A 98 13.72 -3.08 0.97
CA TYR A 98 13.80 -4.51 1.12
C TYR A 98 12.82 -5.19 0.15
N VAL A 99 13.30 -6.10 -0.67
CA VAL A 99 12.47 -6.93 -1.54
C VAL A 99 12.89 -8.37 -1.35
N GLU A 100 11.99 -9.17 -0.78
CA GLU A 100 12.21 -10.58 -0.55
C GLU A 100 12.32 -11.33 -1.89
N ASP A 101 13.08 -12.44 -1.91
CA ASP A 101 13.23 -13.22 -3.12
C ASP A 101 11.89 -13.82 -3.55
N THR A 102 11.53 -13.56 -4.78
CA THR A 102 10.31 -14.04 -5.40
C THR A 102 10.66 -14.85 -6.65
N GLY A 103 9.83 -15.77 -7.05
CA GLY A 103 9.98 -16.40 -8.35
C GLY A 103 9.95 -15.38 -9.50
N ILE A 104 10.07 -15.85 -10.73
CA ILE A 104 9.98 -15.03 -11.94
C ILE A 104 8.59 -15.10 -12.57
N GLN A 105 8.12 -13.96 -13.07
CA GLN A 105 6.82 -13.82 -13.71
C GLN A 105 6.93 -12.93 -14.96
N SER A 106 5.86 -12.90 -15.74
CA SER A 106 5.71 -11.98 -16.88
C SER A 106 4.37 -11.26 -16.78
N THR A 107 4.36 -9.97 -17.10
CA THR A 107 3.13 -9.16 -17.07
C THR A 107 3.21 -8.02 -18.08
N THR A 108 2.18 -7.19 -18.15
CA THR A 108 2.14 -5.98 -18.96
C THR A 108 1.59 -4.84 -18.13
N PHE A 109 2.26 -3.71 -18.13
CA PHE A 109 1.75 -2.45 -17.60
C PHE A 109 1.40 -1.55 -18.78
N TYR A 110 0.12 -1.27 -18.96
CA TYR A 110 -0.37 -0.51 -20.10
C TYR A 110 -1.34 0.55 -19.65
N TYR A 111 -0.96 1.82 -19.80
CA TYR A 111 -1.70 3.00 -19.35
C TYR A 111 -2.18 2.92 -17.89
N VAL A 112 -1.27 2.57 -16.98
CA VAL A 112 -1.53 2.45 -15.55
C VAL A 112 -0.68 3.47 -14.76
N THR A 113 -1.16 3.89 -13.60
CA THR A 113 -0.38 4.70 -12.66
C THR A 113 0.76 3.88 -12.06
N ILE A 114 1.74 4.56 -11.47
CA ILE A 114 2.83 3.89 -10.75
C ILE A 114 2.28 3.04 -9.61
N LEU A 115 1.30 3.56 -8.87
CA LEU A 115 0.67 2.82 -7.77
C LEU A 115 -0.04 1.55 -8.27
N GLU A 116 -0.84 1.64 -9.32
CA GLU A 116 -1.51 0.47 -9.91
C GLU A 116 -0.53 -0.59 -10.42
N ALA A 117 0.60 -0.15 -10.99
CA ALA A 117 1.65 -1.07 -11.40
C ALA A 117 2.29 -1.79 -10.20
N ILE A 118 2.55 -1.07 -9.10
CA ILE A 118 3.05 -1.66 -7.84
C ILE A 118 2.03 -2.65 -7.28
N GLN A 119 0.75 -2.28 -7.20
CA GLN A 119 -0.32 -3.16 -6.73
C GLN A 119 -0.42 -4.43 -7.58
N LYS A 120 -0.28 -4.30 -8.90
CA LYS A 120 -0.25 -5.46 -9.80
C LYS A 120 0.96 -6.38 -9.55
N ILE A 121 2.13 -5.83 -9.21
CA ILE A 121 3.30 -6.63 -8.79
C ILE A 121 2.99 -7.37 -7.49
N VAL A 122 2.42 -6.67 -6.51
CA VAL A 122 2.00 -7.25 -5.22
C VAL A 122 1.06 -8.45 -5.42
N ASP A 123 0.04 -8.27 -6.25
CA ASP A 123 -0.94 -9.33 -6.57
C ASP A 123 -0.32 -10.50 -7.33
N LEU A 124 0.60 -10.20 -8.26
CA LEU A 124 1.24 -11.20 -9.11
C LEU A 124 2.15 -12.13 -8.30
N PHE A 125 2.91 -11.57 -7.36
CA PHE A 125 3.87 -12.31 -6.53
C PHE A 125 3.31 -12.71 -5.16
N LYS A 126 2.08 -12.27 -4.81
CA LYS A 126 1.42 -12.54 -3.51
C LYS A 126 2.29 -12.08 -2.33
N VAL A 127 2.80 -10.87 -2.42
CA VAL A 127 3.65 -10.23 -1.42
C VAL A 127 2.91 -9.13 -0.66
N GLU A 128 3.47 -8.70 0.44
CA GLU A 128 2.98 -7.61 1.28
C GLU A 128 3.83 -6.37 1.06
N LEU A 129 3.18 -5.22 0.89
CA LEU A 129 3.77 -3.94 0.51
C LEU A 129 3.88 -3.02 1.72
N THR A 130 5.03 -2.37 1.89
CA THR A 130 5.19 -1.22 2.79
C THR A 130 6.01 -0.11 2.16
N PHE A 131 5.80 1.10 2.65
CA PHE A 131 6.55 2.28 2.24
C PHE A 131 7.29 2.85 3.44
N THR A 132 8.59 3.07 3.32
CA THR A 132 9.39 3.66 4.38
C THR A 132 10.18 4.87 3.92
N ILE A 133 10.44 5.77 4.87
CA ILE A 133 11.16 7.03 4.66
C ILE A 133 12.42 7.00 5.51
N GLN A 134 13.54 7.31 4.90
CA GLN A 134 14.82 7.46 5.58
C GLN A 134 15.11 8.93 5.86
N LEU A 135 15.54 9.23 7.06
CA LEU A 135 15.96 10.56 7.47
C LEU A 135 17.46 10.58 7.74
N ASP A 136 18.07 11.69 7.42
CA ASP A 136 19.39 12.02 7.94
C ASP A 136 19.27 12.31 9.47
N PRO A 137 20.05 11.61 10.31
CA PRO A 137 19.90 11.73 11.76
C PRO A 137 20.28 13.10 12.31
N VAL A 138 21.07 13.88 11.60
CA VAL A 138 21.54 15.19 12.01
C VAL A 138 20.66 16.31 11.49
N THR A 139 20.41 16.29 10.19
CA THR A 139 19.66 17.37 9.51
C THR A 139 18.16 17.14 9.49
N GLN A 140 17.69 15.96 9.87
CA GLN A 140 16.28 15.55 9.83
C GLN A 140 15.65 15.66 8.41
N LYS A 141 16.47 15.68 7.38
CA LYS A 141 15.99 15.72 5.99
C LYS A 141 15.75 14.31 5.45
N ILE A 142 14.75 14.19 4.59
CA ILE A 142 14.47 12.93 3.90
C ILE A 142 15.62 12.63 2.94
N THR A 143 16.28 11.49 3.15
CA THR A 143 17.39 10.97 2.32
C THR A 143 16.96 9.84 1.40
N GLY A 144 15.86 9.15 1.72
CA GLY A 144 15.35 8.05 0.92
C GLY A 144 13.86 7.84 1.09
N ARG A 145 13.23 7.35 0.02
CA ARG A 145 11.88 6.81 0.00
C ARG A 145 11.96 5.41 -0.56
N ARG A 146 11.50 4.44 0.20
CA ARG A 146 11.67 3.02 -0.07
C ARG A 146 10.34 2.32 -0.26
N VAL A 147 10.30 1.44 -1.26
CA VAL A 147 9.21 0.48 -1.47
C VAL A 147 9.72 -0.89 -1.07
N ASN A 148 9.10 -1.50 -0.07
CA ASN A 148 9.49 -2.79 0.46
C ASN A 148 8.43 -3.84 0.12
N LEU A 149 8.88 -5.05 -0.21
CA LEU A 149 8.01 -6.19 -0.51
C LEU A 149 8.46 -7.40 0.34
N TYR A 150 7.51 -7.93 1.10
CA TYR A 150 7.71 -9.09 1.98
C TYR A 150 6.79 -10.23 1.54
N GLN A 151 7.22 -11.46 1.66
CA GLN A 151 6.31 -12.60 1.49
C GLN A 151 5.28 -12.63 2.64
N GLN A 152 5.74 -12.29 3.83
CA GLN A 152 4.87 -12.15 5.00
C GLN A 152 5.54 -11.22 6.01
N GLN A 153 4.83 -10.18 6.42
CA GLN A 153 5.26 -9.31 7.51
C GLN A 153 4.93 -9.93 8.87
N GLY A 154 5.68 -9.51 9.88
CA GLY A 154 5.52 -10.03 11.22
C GLY A 154 6.21 -11.39 11.43
N ARG A 155 6.12 -11.90 12.65
CA ARG A 155 6.68 -13.19 13.02
C ARG A 155 5.69 -13.99 13.84
N ARG A 156 5.76 -15.31 13.73
CA ARG A 156 5.01 -16.20 14.61
C ARG A 156 5.56 -16.07 16.03
N THR A 157 4.79 -15.44 16.91
CA THR A 157 5.17 -15.24 18.31
C THR A 157 4.87 -16.45 19.20
N GLY A 158 4.14 -17.43 18.69
CA GLY A 158 3.61 -18.55 19.48
C GLY A 158 2.46 -18.16 20.44
N LYS A 159 2.04 -16.91 20.46
CA LYS A 159 0.90 -16.46 21.25
C LYS A 159 -0.38 -17.13 20.75
N ARG A 160 -1.14 -17.68 21.66
CA ARG A 160 -2.48 -18.24 21.40
C ARG A 160 -3.53 -17.35 22.03
N PHE A 161 -4.69 -17.26 21.38
CA PHE A 161 -5.88 -16.66 21.96
C PHE A 161 -6.72 -17.78 22.54
N GLU A 162 -6.89 -17.80 23.85
CA GLU A 162 -7.63 -18.83 24.58
C GLU A 162 -8.82 -18.19 25.30
N TYR A 163 -10.01 -18.73 25.05
CA TYR A 163 -11.23 -18.28 25.71
C TYR A 163 -11.13 -18.50 27.23
N GLY A 164 -11.45 -17.47 28.00
CA GLY A 164 -11.35 -17.49 29.46
C GLY A 164 -9.94 -17.17 30.02
N SER A 165 -8.95 -16.93 29.15
CA SER A 165 -7.59 -16.49 29.53
C SER A 165 -7.31 -15.08 28.99
N ASN A 166 -7.05 -14.96 27.71
CA ASN A 166 -6.68 -13.70 27.05
C ASN A 166 -7.63 -13.28 25.92
N LEU A 167 -8.69 -14.06 25.67
CA LEU A 167 -9.71 -13.78 24.68
C LEU A 167 -11.02 -13.44 25.41
N LEU A 168 -11.43 -12.17 25.36
CA LEU A 168 -12.65 -11.69 26.01
C LEU A 168 -13.89 -11.96 25.18
N THR A 169 -13.81 -11.75 23.87
CA THR A 169 -14.94 -11.87 22.95
C THR A 169 -14.48 -12.32 21.59
N VAL A 170 -15.26 -13.18 20.94
CA VAL A 170 -15.13 -13.51 19.52
C VAL A 170 -16.44 -13.16 18.85
N THR A 171 -16.38 -12.33 17.83
CA THR A 171 -17.52 -12.06 16.96
C THR A 171 -17.27 -12.76 15.62
N ARG A 172 -18.23 -13.55 15.17
CA ARG A 172 -18.24 -14.13 13.82
C ARG A 172 -19.31 -13.41 13.03
N GLU A 173 -18.89 -12.81 11.93
CA GLU A 173 -19.79 -12.19 10.97
C GLU A 173 -19.83 -13.06 9.72
N GLU A 174 -21.01 -13.38 9.24
CA GLU A 174 -21.23 -14.13 8.00
C GLU A 174 -22.02 -13.24 7.04
N ASP A 175 -21.38 -12.89 5.93
CA ASP A 175 -22.02 -12.18 4.82
C ASP A 175 -22.27 -13.14 3.65
N SER A 176 -23.52 -13.32 3.30
CA SER A 176 -23.96 -14.17 2.18
C SER A 176 -24.43 -13.37 0.96
N GLN A 177 -24.27 -12.05 0.95
CA GLN A 177 -24.81 -11.18 -0.12
C GLN A 177 -24.25 -11.55 -1.50
N ASN A 178 -23.01 -12.05 -1.53
CA ASN A 178 -22.32 -12.45 -2.77
C ASN A 178 -22.25 -13.98 -2.95
N LEU A 179 -23.00 -14.73 -2.16
CA LEU A 179 -23.05 -16.18 -2.30
C LEU A 179 -23.84 -16.57 -3.56
N VAL A 180 -23.18 -17.19 -4.50
CA VAL A 180 -23.80 -17.73 -5.71
C VAL A 180 -23.80 -19.25 -5.68
N THR A 181 -24.95 -19.85 -5.95
CA THR A 181 -25.14 -21.32 -5.96
C THR A 181 -24.87 -21.94 -7.32
N ALA A 182 -24.76 -21.11 -8.36
CA ALA A 182 -24.43 -21.57 -9.71
C ALA A 182 -23.64 -20.48 -10.47
N LEU A 183 -22.62 -20.88 -11.22
CA LEU A 183 -21.80 -20.03 -12.06
C LEU A 183 -21.91 -20.50 -13.51
N VAL A 184 -22.20 -19.56 -14.42
CA VAL A 184 -22.13 -19.80 -15.86
C VAL A 184 -20.88 -19.13 -16.39
N GLY A 185 -19.87 -19.95 -16.72
CA GLY A 185 -18.65 -19.47 -17.36
C GLY A 185 -18.91 -19.18 -18.85
N ARG A 186 -18.61 -17.94 -19.28
CA ARG A 186 -18.59 -17.56 -20.69
C ARG A 186 -17.14 -17.34 -21.13
N GLY A 187 -16.70 -18.11 -22.14
CA GLY A 187 -15.42 -17.86 -22.79
C GLY A 187 -15.48 -16.59 -23.65
N LYS A 188 -14.33 -15.96 -23.86
CA LYS A 188 -14.20 -14.91 -24.86
C LYS A 188 -14.43 -15.52 -26.21
N GLY A 189 -15.52 -15.19 -26.89
CA GLY A 189 -15.83 -15.69 -28.24
C GLY A 189 -14.70 -15.34 -29.22
N VAL A 190 -14.42 -16.24 -30.15
CA VAL A 190 -13.56 -15.92 -31.28
C VAL A 190 -14.34 -14.98 -32.21
N GLN A 191 -13.77 -13.77 -32.46
CA GLN A 191 -14.32 -12.93 -33.52
C GLN A 191 -14.13 -13.68 -34.87
N VAL A 192 -15.19 -14.22 -35.40
CA VAL A 192 -15.24 -14.64 -36.81
C VAL A 192 -15.42 -13.36 -37.60
N SER A 193 -14.40 -12.97 -38.36
CA SER A 193 -14.51 -11.87 -39.31
C SER A 193 -15.65 -12.21 -40.26
N GLY A 194 -16.68 -11.35 -40.27
CA GLY A 194 -17.89 -11.58 -41.03
C GLY A 194 -17.64 -11.71 -42.53
N GLN A 195 -18.17 -12.76 -43.10
CA GLN A 195 -18.70 -12.71 -44.47
C GLN A 195 -20.18 -12.43 -44.29
N ASP A 196 -20.59 -11.23 -44.72
CA ASP A 196 -21.99 -10.96 -45.03
C ASP A 196 -22.38 -11.93 -46.18
N THR A 197 -23.24 -12.85 -45.88
CA THR A 197 -24.00 -13.56 -46.92
C THR A 197 -25.38 -12.95 -46.98
N GLU A 198 -25.68 -12.38 -48.14
CA GLU A 198 -27.01 -11.92 -48.56
C GLU A 198 -28.12 -12.95 -48.23
#